data_a61c73bf8df5216a22a9bb883cc7d752
#
_entry.id   a61c73bf8df5216a22a9bb883cc7d752
#
_cell.length_a   1.000
_cell.length_b   1.000
_cell.length_c   1.000
_cell.angle_alpha   90.00
_cell.angle_beta   90.00
_cell.angle_gamma   90.00
#
_symmetry.space_group_name_H-M   'P 1'
#
loop_
_entity.id
_entity.type
_entity.pdbx_description
1 polymer ?
#
loop_
_entity_poly.entity_id
_entity_poly.type
_entity_poly.pdbx_seq_one_letter_code
_entity_poly.pdbx_strand_id
1 'polypeptide(L)'
;MSKLTDDIKAAANDGMEAVIIKNRLEKLFIEDRSDQDRYGLHASAVIASDDQFCYRAQLLSLFYRQNQGQQLPIKQLKIFAQGNAMHEKWYKLFRKAGIDVAIERTLWLPEYDLSFTIDALLDFGKPKGLEHDEIICDVKSQSSFAFKKTTRHPSGEKQINFYCWALSKYTGIPHKKGFVLVDSKDDQEIRVVPVHYDKEKVKPYVYRLKNIQEMKKAFINDHEVPPRKCKNYDCKMAQNCFMRDACFGIGQGRRKLSKDERKGPGKS
;
A
#
# COMPACT_ATOMS: atom_id res chain seq x y z
N MET A 1 -8.03 33.27 -50.14
CA MET A 1 -7.99 31.88 -49.60
C MET A 1 -6.76 31.58 -48.69
N SER A 2 -5.78 32.47 -48.55
CA SER A 2 -4.56 32.22 -47.77
C SER A 2 -4.74 32.26 -46.25
N LYS A 3 -5.46 33.26 -45.74
CA LYS A 3 -5.53 33.50 -44.29
C LYS A 3 -6.20 32.36 -43.48
N LEU A 4 -7.32 31.82 -44.02
CA LEU A 4 -8.01 30.69 -43.35
C LEU A 4 -7.16 29.42 -43.32
N THR A 5 -6.34 29.16 -44.35
CA THR A 5 -5.45 28.03 -44.44
C THR A 5 -4.27 28.18 -43.44
N ASP A 6 -3.81 29.42 -43.25
CA ASP A 6 -2.73 29.71 -42.31
C ASP A 6 -3.22 29.62 -40.85
N ASP A 7 -4.43 30.10 -40.56
CA ASP A 7 -5.06 29.98 -39.25
C ASP A 7 -5.35 28.51 -38.89
N ILE A 8 -5.78 27.69 -39.85
CA ILE A 8 -5.96 26.22 -39.63
C ILE A 8 -4.63 25.53 -39.40
N LYS A 9 -3.57 25.89 -40.13
CA LYS A 9 -2.22 25.33 -39.92
C LYS A 9 -1.64 25.75 -38.57
N ALA A 10 -1.82 27.00 -38.16
CA ALA A 10 -1.39 27.49 -36.86
C ALA A 10 -2.13 26.75 -35.73
N ALA A 11 -3.46 26.61 -35.79
CA ALA A 11 -4.25 25.87 -34.82
C ALA A 11 -3.87 24.36 -34.80
N ALA A 12 -3.55 23.77 -35.94
CA ALA A 12 -3.06 22.38 -36.02
C ALA A 12 -1.68 22.23 -35.40
N ASN A 13 -0.77 23.19 -35.58
CA ASN A 13 0.56 23.20 -34.96
C ASN A 13 0.46 23.40 -33.46
N ASP A 14 -0.36 24.34 -32.99
CA ASP A 14 -0.62 24.55 -31.55
C ASP A 14 -1.18 23.27 -30.89
N GLY A 15 -2.11 22.60 -31.58
CA GLY A 15 -2.66 21.32 -31.14
C GLY A 15 -1.61 20.23 -31.07
N MET A 16 -0.69 20.16 -32.06
CA MET A 16 0.41 19.19 -32.08
C MET A 16 1.42 19.48 -30.97
N GLU A 17 1.78 20.74 -30.74
CA GLU A 17 2.68 21.16 -29.67
C GLU A 17 2.10 20.80 -28.29
N ALA A 18 0.83 21.07 -28.07
CA ALA A 18 0.13 20.69 -26.83
C ALA A 18 0.15 19.16 -26.59
N VAL A 19 0.00 18.35 -27.65
CA VAL A 19 0.09 16.89 -27.56
C VAL A 19 1.50 16.44 -27.20
N ILE A 20 2.53 17.04 -27.80
CA ILE A 20 3.95 16.74 -27.51
C ILE A 20 4.28 17.09 -26.06
N ILE A 21 3.88 18.27 -25.61
CA ILE A 21 4.08 18.72 -24.21
C ILE A 21 3.38 17.77 -23.24
N LYS A 22 2.11 17.45 -23.50
CA LYS A 22 1.35 16.50 -22.68
C LYS A 22 2.06 15.16 -22.59
N ASN A 23 2.51 14.59 -23.71
CA ASN A 23 3.18 13.29 -23.73
C ASN A 23 4.52 13.33 -22.97
N ARG A 24 5.27 14.43 -23.06
CA ARG A 24 6.51 14.63 -22.27
C ARG A 24 6.23 14.71 -20.77
N LEU A 25 5.22 15.48 -20.36
CA LEU A 25 4.83 15.59 -18.97
C LEU A 25 4.33 14.24 -18.41
N GLU A 26 3.58 13.50 -19.21
CA GLU A 26 3.12 12.15 -18.82
C GLU A 26 4.26 11.16 -18.66
N LYS A 27 5.31 11.28 -19.46
CA LYS A 27 6.53 10.46 -19.37
C LYS A 27 7.24 10.67 -18.03
N LEU A 28 7.26 11.89 -17.47
CA LEU A 28 7.86 12.18 -16.16
C LEU A 28 7.21 11.35 -15.03
N PHE A 29 5.89 11.11 -15.07
CA PHE A 29 5.23 10.25 -14.09
C PHE A 29 5.62 8.77 -14.21
N ILE A 30 6.12 8.34 -15.37
CA ILE A 30 6.60 6.97 -15.60
C ILE A 30 8.03 6.84 -15.10
N GLU A 31 8.86 7.87 -15.33
CA GLU A 31 10.28 7.88 -14.97
C GLU A 31 10.53 8.10 -13.47
N ASP A 32 9.61 8.81 -12.78
CA ASP A 32 9.68 9.05 -11.33
C ASP A 32 9.38 7.79 -10.49
N ARG A 33 9.11 6.67 -11.13
CA ARG A 33 8.83 5.42 -10.44
C ARG A 33 10.12 4.80 -9.93
N SER A 34 10.30 4.75 -8.60
CA SER A 34 11.43 4.03 -7.99
C SER A 34 11.34 2.53 -8.28
N ASP A 35 12.31 2.01 -9.02
CA ASP A 35 12.49 0.58 -9.31
C ASP A 35 13.08 -0.20 -8.11
N GLN A 36 12.47 -0.05 -6.93
CA GLN A 36 12.91 -0.81 -5.78
C GLN A 36 12.43 -2.26 -5.86
N ASP A 37 13.37 -3.17 -5.69
CA ASP A 37 13.06 -4.59 -5.55
C ASP A 37 12.18 -4.81 -4.32
N ARG A 38 10.98 -5.35 -4.53
CA ARG A 38 10.05 -5.63 -3.45
C ARG A 38 9.97 -7.13 -3.22
N TYR A 39 10.22 -7.51 -1.98
CA TYR A 39 10.08 -8.88 -1.47
C TYR A 39 9.31 -8.84 -0.15
N GLY A 40 8.76 -9.98 0.24
CA GLY A 40 8.08 -10.14 1.52
C GLY A 40 6.60 -9.76 1.50
N LEU A 41 5.98 -9.92 2.65
CA LEU A 41 4.57 -9.58 2.82
C LEU A 41 4.43 -8.09 3.15
N HIS A 42 3.42 -7.47 2.57
CA HIS A 42 3.02 -6.10 2.88
C HIS A 42 1.64 -6.09 3.53
N ALA A 43 1.46 -5.27 4.57
CA ALA A 43 0.21 -5.16 5.30
C ALA A 43 -1.00 -4.95 4.39
N SER A 44 -0.90 -4.03 3.41
CA SER A 44 -1.98 -3.75 2.46
C SER A 44 -2.44 -4.98 1.67
N ALA A 45 -1.50 -5.88 1.31
CA ALA A 45 -1.82 -7.11 0.60
C ALA A 45 -2.46 -8.16 1.53
N VAL A 46 -2.04 -8.23 2.80
CA VAL A 46 -2.61 -9.14 3.80
C VAL A 46 -4.04 -8.77 4.16
N ILE A 47 -4.34 -7.46 4.29
CA ILE A 47 -5.68 -6.96 4.64
C ILE A 47 -6.59 -6.76 3.41
N ALA A 48 -6.15 -7.12 2.22
CA ALA A 48 -6.99 -7.08 1.02
C ALA A 48 -8.29 -7.88 1.22
N SER A 49 -9.34 -7.52 0.48
CA SER A 49 -10.61 -8.27 0.50
C SER A 49 -10.42 -9.72 0.02
N ASP A 50 -11.34 -10.61 0.40
CA ASP A 50 -11.21 -12.05 0.10
C ASP A 50 -11.14 -12.33 -1.41
N ASP A 51 -11.81 -11.53 -2.23
CA ASP A 51 -11.75 -11.63 -3.68
C ASP A 51 -10.38 -11.26 -4.26
N GLN A 52 -9.67 -10.34 -3.62
CA GLN A 52 -8.34 -9.86 -4.03
C GLN A 52 -7.19 -10.66 -3.38
N PHE A 53 -7.41 -11.20 -2.19
CA PHE A 53 -6.38 -11.94 -1.46
C PHE A 53 -6.09 -13.30 -2.11
N CYS A 54 -4.80 -13.63 -2.26
CA CYS A 54 -4.34 -14.90 -2.83
C CYS A 54 -3.16 -15.45 -2.03
N TYR A 55 -3.33 -16.57 -1.34
CA TYR A 55 -2.28 -17.24 -0.57
C TYR A 55 -1.03 -17.53 -1.40
N ARG A 56 -1.23 -18.06 -2.64
CA ARG A 56 -0.11 -18.35 -3.54
C ARG A 56 0.72 -17.11 -3.86
N ALA A 57 0.08 -15.97 -4.15
CA ALA A 57 0.79 -14.74 -4.42
C ALA A 57 1.56 -14.23 -3.19
N GLN A 58 0.95 -14.32 -1.99
CA GLN A 58 1.61 -13.94 -0.75
C GLN A 58 2.80 -14.86 -0.44
N LEU A 59 2.65 -16.16 -0.58
CA LEU A 59 3.75 -17.12 -0.39
C LEU A 59 4.89 -16.83 -1.38
N LEU A 60 4.59 -16.68 -2.65
CA LEU A 60 5.62 -16.44 -3.67
C LEU A 60 6.37 -15.12 -3.46
N SER A 61 5.73 -14.09 -2.89
CA SER A 61 6.38 -12.81 -2.59
C SER A 61 7.50 -12.93 -1.54
N LEU A 62 7.52 -14.00 -0.76
CA LEU A 62 8.62 -14.29 0.18
C LEU A 62 9.89 -14.78 -0.53
N PHE A 63 9.74 -15.36 -1.72
CA PHE A 63 10.83 -16.06 -2.42
C PHE A 63 11.22 -15.45 -3.76
N TYR A 64 10.31 -14.72 -4.38
CA TYR A 64 10.48 -14.16 -5.70
C TYR A 64 10.29 -12.64 -5.68
N ARG A 65 10.98 -11.98 -6.62
CA ARG A 65 10.79 -10.55 -6.86
C ARG A 65 9.35 -10.28 -7.29
N GLN A 66 8.74 -9.26 -6.73
CA GLN A 66 7.42 -8.83 -7.18
C GLN A 66 7.52 -8.18 -8.56
N ASN A 67 6.48 -8.37 -9.39
CA ASN A 67 6.44 -7.75 -10.70
C ASN A 67 6.43 -6.21 -10.55
N GLN A 68 7.50 -5.58 -10.99
CA GLN A 68 7.59 -4.12 -11.01
C GLN A 68 7.16 -3.54 -12.37
N GLY A 69 7.10 -4.39 -13.39
CA GLY A 69 6.95 -3.99 -14.79
C GLY A 69 5.54 -3.76 -15.30
N GLN A 70 4.49 -3.85 -14.48
CA GLN A 70 3.18 -3.41 -14.94
C GLN A 70 3.20 -1.89 -15.05
N GLN A 71 3.28 -1.40 -16.28
CA GLN A 71 3.03 0.01 -16.57
C GLN A 71 1.61 0.33 -16.10
N LEU A 72 1.51 0.98 -14.94
CA LEU A 72 0.24 1.48 -14.47
C LEU A 72 -0.25 2.53 -15.48
N PRO A 73 -1.55 2.53 -15.80
CA PRO A 73 -2.10 3.59 -16.63
C PRO A 73 -1.75 4.96 -16.06
N ILE A 74 -1.36 5.90 -16.91
CA ILE A 74 -0.97 7.27 -16.52
C ILE A 74 -1.99 7.92 -15.57
N LYS A 75 -3.28 7.68 -15.80
CA LYS A 75 -4.33 8.14 -14.89
C LYS A 75 -4.11 7.65 -13.46
N GLN A 76 -3.69 6.41 -13.29
CA GLN A 76 -3.45 5.82 -11.97
C GLN A 76 -2.18 6.38 -11.32
N LEU A 77 -1.12 6.61 -12.10
CA LEU A 77 0.10 7.28 -11.62
C LEU A 77 -0.19 8.70 -11.13
N LYS A 78 -1.00 9.47 -11.86
CA LYS A 78 -1.44 10.82 -11.44
C LYS A 78 -2.25 10.77 -10.14
N ILE A 79 -3.13 9.78 -9.97
CA ILE A 79 -3.89 9.58 -8.73
C ILE A 79 -2.95 9.31 -7.55
N PHE A 80 -1.94 8.47 -7.74
CA PHE A 80 -0.95 8.19 -6.70
C PHE A 80 -0.11 9.42 -6.36
N ALA A 81 0.39 10.14 -7.36
CA ALA A 81 1.15 11.38 -7.14
C ALA A 81 0.33 12.42 -6.34
N GLN A 82 -0.96 12.56 -6.66
CA GLN A 82 -1.85 13.44 -5.90
C GLN A 82 -2.08 12.93 -4.46
N GLY A 83 -2.15 11.61 -4.26
CA GLY A 83 -2.21 11.00 -2.93
C GLY A 83 -0.94 11.33 -2.12
N ASN A 84 0.23 11.11 -2.70
CA ASN A 84 1.52 11.41 -2.06
C ASN A 84 1.65 12.89 -1.69
N ALA A 85 1.27 13.81 -2.58
CA ALA A 85 1.28 15.24 -2.29
C ALA A 85 0.37 15.60 -1.09
N MET A 86 -0.75 14.89 -0.93
CA MET A 86 -1.64 15.08 0.22
C MET A 86 -1.01 14.57 1.52
N HIS A 87 -0.34 13.42 1.49
CA HIS A 87 0.42 12.90 2.63
C HIS A 87 1.50 13.90 3.04
N GLU A 88 2.32 14.38 2.09
CA GLU A 88 3.36 15.38 2.35
C GLU A 88 2.81 16.68 2.97
N LYS A 89 1.65 17.17 2.51
CA LYS A 89 0.96 18.34 3.10
C LYS A 89 0.72 18.11 4.59
N TRP A 90 0.13 16.95 4.95
CA TRP A 90 -0.20 16.65 6.34
C TRP A 90 1.04 16.38 7.19
N TYR A 91 2.04 15.70 6.67
CA TYR A 91 3.30 15.47 7.37
C TYR A 91 4.03 16.77 7.75
N LYS A 92 4.04 17.74 6.83
CA LYS A 92 4.58 19.07 7.12
C LYS A 92 3.79 19.80 8.23
N LEU A 93 2.47 19.66 8.23
CA LEU A 93 1.62 20.25 9.27
C LEU A 93 1.83 19.57 10.62
N PHE A 94 1.93 18.25 10.70
CA PHE A 94 2.21 17.53 11.94
C PHE A 94 3.56 17.93 12.53
N ARG A 95 4.61 17.98 11.70
CA ARG A 95 5.94 18.48 12.13
C ARG A 95 5.89 19.91 12.64
N LYS A 96 5.21 20.80 11.91
CA LYS A 96 5.06 22.20 12.32
C LYS A 96 4.31 22.34 13.64
N ALA A 97 3.34 21.47 13.89
CA ALA A 97 2.59 21.43 15.15
C ALA A 97 3.37 20.77 16.29
N GLY A 98 4.48 20.09 16.00
CA GLY A 98 5.29 19.36 17.01
C GLY A 98 4.57 18.16 17.61
N ILE A 99 3.64 17.55 16.88
CA ILE A 99 2.86 16.38 17.32
C ILE A 99 3.32 15.08 16.68
N ASP A 100 4.29 15.10 15.76
CA ASP A 100 4.80 13.93 15.06
C ASP A 100 5.79 13.14 15.93
N VAL A 101 5.45 11.90 16.25
CA VAL A 101 6.38 10.93 16.86
C VAL A 101 7.12 10.18 15.77
N ALA A 102 6.41 9.76 14.72
CA ALA A 102 6.99 9.13 13.53
C ALA A 102 6.12 9.40 12.30
N ILE A 103 6.79 9.63 11.16
CA ILE A 103 6.17 9.86 9.85
C ILE A 103 6.71 8.82 8.87
N GLU A 104 5.81 8.21 8.06
CA GLU A 104 6.15 7.19 7.04
C GLU A 104 7.09 6.10 7.55
N ARG A 105 6.87 5.66 8.76
CA ARG A 105 7.75 4.68 9.38
C ARG A 105 7.41 3.28 8.91
N THR A 106 8.30 2.68 8.14
CA THR A 106 8.23 1.27 7.78
C THR A 106 8.83 0.41 8.89
N LEU A 107 8.06 -0.56 9.34
CA LEU A 107 8.41 -1.50 10.40
C LEU A 107 8.35 -2.93 9.86
N TRP A 108 9.11 -3.82 10.50
CA TRP A 108 9.20 -5.23 10.13
C TRP A 108 8.83 -6.13 11.30
N LEU A 109 7.91 -7.07 11.07
CA LEU A 109 7.57 -8.13 12.02
C LEU A 109 8.19 -9.46 11.54
N PRO A 110 9.34 -9.87 12.10
CA PRO A 110 10.08 -11.05 11.65
C PRO A 110 9.26 -12.34 11.74
N GLU A 111 8.45 -12.47 12.79
CA GLU A 111 7.58 -13.62 13.04
C GLU A 111 6.67 -13.96 11.85
N TYR A 112 6.31 -12.94 11.05
CA TYR A 112 5.39 -13.08 9.91
C TYR A 112 6.02 -12.71 8.56
N ASP A 113 7.29 -12.37 8.50
CA ASP A 113 7.92 -11.77 7.30
C ASP A 113 7.12 -10.57 6.76
N LEU A 114 6.52 -9.80 7.66
CA LEU A 114 5.58 -8.74 7.34
C LEU A 114 6.21 -7.36 7.46
N SER A 115 6.18 -6.58 6.39
CA SER A 115 6.43 -5.14 6.45
C SER A 115 5.13 -4.36 6.49
N PHE A 116 5.11 -3.27 7.25
CA PHE A 116 4.01 -2.33 7.29
C PHE A 116 4.53 -0.91 7.49
N THR A 117 3.93 0.03 6.81
CA THR A 117 4.27 1.45 6.90
C THR A 117 3.11 2.19 7.55
N ILE A 118 3.40 2.90 8.63
CA ILE A 118 2.45 3.78 9.31
C ILE A 118 2.61 5.16 8.70
N ASP A 119 1.53 5.78 8.23
CA ASP A 119 1.58 7.12 7.65
C ASP A 119 2.05 8.14 8.69
N ALA A 120 1.45 8.14 9.88
CA ALA A 120 1.91 8.92 11.00
C ALA A 120 1.58 8.26 12.36
N LEU A 121 2.48 8.43 13.31
CA LEU A 121 2.26 8.20 14.73
C LEU A 121 2.34 9.57 15.41
N LEU A 122 1.27 9.98 16.05
CA LEU A 122 1.09 11.33 16.57
C LEU A 122 0.90 11.32 18.09
N ASP A 123 1.47 12.33 18.77
CA ASP A 123 1.26 12.59 20.19
C ASP A 123 0.57 13.94 20.36
N PHE A 124 -0.63 13.94 20.90
CA PHE A 124 -1.40 15.16 21.19
C PHE A 124 -1.21 15.69 22.62
N GLY A 125 -0.22 15.14 23.35
CA GLY A 125 -0.04 15.42 24.77
C GLY A 125 -1.01 14.66 25.67
N LYS A 126 -0.65 14.47 26.94
CA LYS A 126 -1.42 13.62 27.85
C LYS A 126 -2.73 14.20 28.29
N PRO A 127 -3.87 13.66 27.90
CA PRO A 127 -5.07 13.75 28.72
C PRO A 127 -4.81 12.98 30.03
N LYS A 128 -5.09 13.56 31.18
CA LYS A 128 -4.93 12.90 32.48
C LYS A 128 -5.53 11.49 32.46
N GLY A 129 -4.72 10.47 32.68
CA GLY A 129 -5.15 9.07 32.86
C GLY A 129 -4.95 8.13 31.68
N LEU A 130 -4.23 8.49 30.62
CA LEU A 130 -3.82 7.56 29.55
C LEU A 130 -2.31 7.27 29.63
N GLU A 131 -1.95 5.98 29.63
CA GLU A 131 -0.54 5.55 29.78
C GLU A 131 0.28 5.79 28.50
N HIS A 132 -0.36 5.84 27.32
CA HIS A 132 0.28 6.11 26.03
C HIS A 132 -0.62 6.98 25.16
N ASP A 133 -0.09 8.12 24.73
CA ASP A 133 -0.83 9.14 23.96
C ASP A 133 -0.58 9.04 22.45
N GLU A 134 0.26 8.08 22.04
CA GLU A 134 0.57 7.86 20.63
C GLU A 134 -0.62 7.28 19.87
N ILE A 135 -1.11 8.02 18.89
CA ILE A 135 -2.28 7.68 18.09
C ILE A 135 -1.85 7.44 16.64
N ILE A 136 -2.23 6.30 16.08
CA ILE A 136 -1.97 5.99 14.67
C ILE A 136 -2.90 6.82 13.79
N CYS A 137 -2.31 7.54 12.84
CA CYS A 137 -3.03 8.28 11.81
C CYS A 137 -2.78 7.65 10.43
N ASP A 138 -3.86 7.45 9.68
CA ASP A 138 -3.84 7.02 8.28
C ASP A 138 -4.47 8.12 7.43
N VAL A 139 -3.70 8.70 6.52
CA VAL A 139 -4.12 9.83 5.69
C VAL A 139 -4.75 9.31 4.40
N LYS A 140 -5.94 9.77 4.10
CA LYS A 140 -6.68 9.38 2.89
C LYS A 140 -7.20 10.61 2.15
N SER A 141 -7.10 10.60 0.84
CA SER A 141 -7.70 11.63 0.00
C SER A 141 -8.90 11.07 -0.76
N GLN A 142 -9.98 11.84 -0.80
CA GLN A 142 -11.21 11.50 -1.52
C GLN A 142 -11.67 12.63 -2.44
N SER A 143 -12.42 12.32 -3.49
CA SER A 143 -13.19 13.35 -4.21
C SER A 143 -14.29 13.90 -3.32
N SER A 144 -14.71 15.14 -3.52
CA SER A 144 -15.82 15.77 -2.78
C SER A 144 -17.10 14.93 -2.83
N PHE A 145 -17.39 14.30 -3.96
CA PHE A 145 -18.52 13.40 -4.11
C PHE A 145 -18.43 12.20 -3.15
N ALA A 146 -17.30 11.51 -3.11
CA ALA A 146 -17.11 10.38 -2.21
C ALA A 146 -17.07 10.82 -0.74
N PHE A 147 -16.47 11.97 -0.47
CA PHE A 147 -16.43 12.58 0.86
C PHE A 147 -17.82 12.88 1.43
N LYS A 148 -18.71 13.46 0.62
CA LYS A 148 -20.09 13.78 1.04
C LYS A 148 -20.99 12.54 1.16
N LYS A 149 -20.69 11.48 0.43
CA LYS A 149 -21.51 10.26 0.40
C LYS A 149 -21.40 9.41 1.67
N THR A 150 -20.28 9.44 2.38
CA THR A 150 -20.07 8.60 3.55
C THR A 150 -19.30 9.33 4.64
N THR A 151 -19.69 9.11 5.88
CA THR A 151 -18.99 9.62 7.07
C THR A 151 -17.88 8.68 7.54
N ARG A 152 -17.77 7.49 6.96
CA ARG A 152 -16.79 6.46 7.30
C ARG A 152 -15.77 6.26 6.17
N HIS A 153 -14.65 5.63 6.51
CA HIS A 153 -13.64 5.20 5.55
C HIS A 153 -13.24 3.74 5.79
N PRO A 154 -14.03 2.76 5.30
CA PRO A 154 -13.89 1.35 5.68
C PRO A 154 -12.50 0.76 5.44
N SER A 155 -11.82 1.13 4.33
CA SER A 155 -10.47 0.64 4.06
C SER A 155 -9.43 1.22 5.00
N GLY A 156 -9.51 2.52 5.35
CA GLY A 156 -8.64 3.14 6.34
C GLY A 156 -8.89 2.61 7.75
N GLU A 157 -10.17 2.46 8.14
CA GLU A 157 -10.53 1.87 9.43
C GLU A 157 -9.96 0.44 9.60
N LYS A 158 -10.02 -0.36 8.53
CA LYS A 158 -9.41 -1.69 8.47
C LYS A 158 -7.89 -1.61 8.64
N GLN A 159 -7.26 -0.68 7.96
CA GLN A 159 -5.82 -0.46 8.01
C GLN A 159 -5.36 -0.03 9.40
N ILE A 160 -6.04 0.93 10.03
CA ILE A 160 -5.78 1.36 11.42
C ILE A 160 -5.92 0.19 12.39
N ASN A 161 -7.00 -0.60 12.31
CA ASN A 161 -7.16 -1.77 13.19
C ASN A 161 -5.98 -2.74 13.07
N PHE A 162 -5.55 -3.03 11.85
CA PHE A 162 -4.42 -3.90 11.61
C PHE A 162 -3.10 -3.30 12.12
N TYR A 163 -2.88 -2.01 11.94
CA TYR A 163 -1.70 -1.31 12.43
C TYR A 163 -1.66 -1.22 13.95
N CYS A 164 -2.79 -1.05 14.63
CA CYS A 164 -2.84 -1.15 16.08
C CYS A 164 -2.33 -2.51 16.58
N TRP A 165 -2.75 -3.60 15.95
CA TRP A 165 -2.25 -4.94 16.26
C TRP A 165 -0.76 -5.08 15.93
N ALA A 166 -0.35 -4.68 14.73
CA ALA A 166 1.02 -4.86 14.26
C ALA A 166 2.02 -4.04 15.09
N LEU A 167 1.69 -2.79 15.39
CA LEU A 167 2.52 -1.91 16.22
C LEU A 167 2.58 -2.41 17.67
N SER A 168 1.46 -2.88 18.23
CA SER A 168 1.46 -3.50 19.56
C SER A 168 2.35 -4.74 19.64
N LYS A 169 2.38 -5.54 18.56
CA LYS A 169 3.29 -6.69 18.46
C LYS A 169 4.76 -6.26 18.36
N TYR A 170 5.02 -5.22 17.58
CA TYR A 170 6.37 -4.71 17.37
C TYR A 170 6.97 -4.05 18.61
N THR A 171 6.19 -3.23 19.31
CA THR A 171 6.66 -2.44 20.47
C THR A 171 6.52 -3.19 21.81
N GLY A 172 5.66 -4.21 21.88
CA GLY A 172 5.22 -4.81 23.14
C GLY A 172 4.24 -3.95 23.93
N ILE A 173 3.89 -2.76 23.44
CA ILE A 173 3.00 -1.79 24.08
C ILE A 173 1.63 -1.83 23.39
N PRO A 174 0.50 -1.88 24.12
CA PRO A 174 -0.83 -1.90 23.52
C PRO A 174 -1.19 -0.58 22.83
N HIS A 175 -1.32 -0.57 21.51
CA HIS A 175 -1.89 0.53 20.74
C HIS A 175 -3.36 0.24 20.45
N LYS A 176 -4.27 1.01 21.06
CA LYS A 176 -5.72 0.73 21.03
C LYS A 176 -6.53 1.74 20.24
N LYS A 177 -5.90 2.80 19.74
CA LYS A 177 -6.57 3.93 19.10
C LYS A 177 -5.83 4.37 17.86
N GLY A 178 -6.60 4.84 16.90
CA GLY A 178 -6.12 5.53 15.72
C GLY A 178 -7.24 6.31 15.09
N PHE A 179 -6.95 7.00 14.02
CA PHE A 179 -7.97 7.67 13.21
C PHE A 179 -7.57 7.70 11.74
N VAL A 180 -8.58 7.76 10.89
CA VAL A 180 -8.39 8.06 9.48
C VAL A 180 -8.62 9.54 9.28
N LEU A 181 -7.61 10.24 8.77
CA LEU A 181 -7.72 11.62 8.35
C LEU A 181 -8.10 11.65 6.87
N VAL A 182 -9.33 12.01 6.57
CA VAL A 182 -9.84 12.09 5.21
C VAL A 182 -9.82 13.54 4.75
N ASP A 183 -9.08 13.80 3.68
CA ASP A 183 -8.96 15.13 3.06
C ASP A 183 -9.71 15.12 1.72
N SER A 184 -10.67 16.04 1.56
CA SER A 184 -11.42 16.23 0.32
C SER A 184 -10.59 17.00 -0.69
N LYS A 185 -10.37 16.41 -1.88
CA LYS A 185 -9.48 16.96 -2.91
C LYS A 185 -10.00 18.28 -3.51
N ASP A 186 -11.30 18.42 -3.58
CA ASP A 186 -11.93 19.45 -4.39
C ASP A 186 -12.34 20.68 -3.56
N ASP A 187 -12.88 20.46 -2.35
CA ASP A 187 -13.40 21.52 -1.49
C ASP A 187 -12.56 21.75 -0.21
N GLN A 188 -11.44 21.02 -0.07
CA GLN A 188 -10.50 21.17 1.05
C GLN A 188 -11.10 20.92 2.45
N GLU A 189 -12.26 20.28 2.51
CA GLU A 189 -12.84 19.85 3.77
C GLU A 189 -12.08 18.64 4.35
N ILE A 190 -12.02 18.57 5.67
CA ILE A 190 -11.36 17.47 6.37
C ILE A 190 -12.37 16.72 7.26
N ARG A 191 -12.14 15.43 7.42
CA ARG A 191 -12.87 14.59 8.36
C ARG A 191 -11.90 13.70 9.11
N VAL A 192 -12.11 13.62 10.42
CA VAL A 192 -11.42 12.67 11.29
C VAL A 192 -12.38 11.55 11.62
N VAL A 193 -12.01 10.32 11.27
CA VAL A 193 -12.79 9.11 11.59
C VAL A 193 -12.05 8.35 12.68
N PRO A 194 -12.50 8.43 13.95
CA PRO A 194 -11.85 7.72 15.04
C PRO A 194 -12.02 6.21 14.89
N VAL A 195 -10.98 5.46 15.23
CA VAL A 195 -10.97 4.01 15.18
C VAL A 195 -10.46 3.46 16.50
N HIS A 196 -11.27 2.64 17.15
CA HIS A 196 -10.85 1.85 18.30
C HIS A 196 -10.46 0.46 17.83
N TYR A 197 -9.35 -0.05 18.37
CA TYR A 197 -8.87 -1.39 18.08
C TYR A 197 -9.91 -2.44 18.44
N ASP A 198 -10.21 -3.29 17.48
CA ASP A 198 -11.12 -4.41 17.62
C ASP A 198 -10.39 -5.70 17.18
N LYS A 199 -10.10 -6.55 18.15
CA LYS A 199 -9.38 -7.81 17.94
C LYS A 199 -10.11 -8.73 16.94
N GLU A 200 -11.43 -8.76 16.96
CA GLU A 200 -12.20 -9.64 16.08
C GLU A 200 -12.10 -9.20 14.61
N LYS A 201 -12.01 -7.90 14.36
CA LYS A 201 -11.77 -7.38 12.99
C LYS A 201 -10.39 -7.71 12.43
N VAL A 202 -9.39 -7.90 13.30
CA VAL A 202 -8.02 -8.22 12.90
C VAL A 202 -7.76 -9.72 12.81
N LYS A 203 -8.48 -10.51 13.57
CA LYS A 203 -8.33 -11.97 13.67
C LYS A 203 -8.24 -12.70 12.32
N PRO A 204 -9.05 -12.39 11.28
CA PRO A 204 -8.92 -13.03 9.96
C PRO A 204 -7.56 -12.79 9.31
N TYR A 205 -6.99 -11.59 9.46
CA TYR A 205 -5.70 -11.23 8.88
C TYR A 205 -4.53 -11.89 9.59
N VAL A 206 -4.61 -11.98 10.92
CA VAL A 206 -3.64 -12.74 11.72
C VAL A 206 -3.69 -14.23 11.34
N TYR A 207 -4.87 -14.78 11.10
CA TYR A 207 -5.02 -16.14 10.61
C TYR A 207 -4.39 -16.33 9.22
N ARG A 208 -4.59 -15.39 8.30
CA ARG A 208 -3.90 -15.40 6.98
C ARG A 208 -2.39 -15.43 7.14
N LEU A 209 -1.83 -14.59 8.02
CA LEU A 209 -0.39 -14.54 8.28
C LEU A 209 0.13 -15.88 8.80
N LYS A 210 -0.55 -16.49 9.77
CA LYS A 210 -0.18 -17.82 10.30
C LYS A 210 -0.20 -18.87 9.20
N ASN A 211 -1.25 -18.92 8.38
CA ASN A 211 -1.33 -19.87 7.27
C ASN A 211 -0.20 -19.66 6.25
N ILE A 212 0.18 -18.41 5.96
CA ILE A 212 1.30 -18.15 5.06
C ILE A 212 2.61 -18.68 5.66
N GLN A 213 2.82 -18.56 6.98
CA GLN A 213 4.01 -19.11 7.63
C GLN A 213 4.04 -20.65 7.58
N GLU A 214 2.91 -21.33 7.75
CA GLU A 214 2.83 -22.80 7.57
C GLU A 214 3.11 -23.19 6.11
N MET A 215 2.53 -22.48 5.15
CA MET A 215 2.81 -22.68 3.72
C MET A 215 4.27 -22.40 3.37
N LYS A 216 4.91 -21.41 4.02
CA LYS A 216 6.34 -21.13 3.87
C LYS A 216 7.18 -22.34 4.28
N LYS A 217 6.85 -22.99 5.39
CA LYS A 217 7.54 -24.18 5.88
C LYS A 217 7.37 -25.35 4.86
N ALA A 218 6.15 -25.62 4.41
CA ALA A 218 5.88 -26.64 3.41
C ALA A 218 6.59 -26.36 2.08
N PHE A 219 6.65 -25.11 1.64
CA PHE A 219 7.39 -24.75 0.43
C PHE A 219 8.91 -24.93 0.56
N ILE A 220 9.48 -24.65 1.72
CA ILE A 220 10.93 -24.83 1.97
C ILE A 220 11.28 -26.32 1.99
N ASN A 221 10.45 -27.16 2.63
CA ASN A 221 10.73 -28.57 2.83
C ASN A 221 10.35 -29.41 1.59
N ASP A 222 9.16 -29.21 1.04
CA ASP A 222 8.52 -30.10 0.10
C ASP A 222 8.22 -29.45 -1.27
N HIS A 223 8.55 -28.15 -1.42
CA HIS A 223 8.24 -27.33 -2.60
C HIS A 223 6.72 -27.20 -2.88
N GLU A 224 5.91 -27.40 -1.87
CA GLU A 224 4.46 -27.26 -1.99
C GLU A 224 4.04 -25.81 -2.20
N VAL A 225 3.19 -25.58 -3.18
CA VAL A 225 2.65 -24.25 -3.50
C VAL A 225 1.13 -24.32 -3.54
N PRO A 226 0.41 -23.40 -2.84
CA PRO A 226 -1.04 -23.38 -2.89
C PRO A 226 -1.59 -23.28 -4.31
N PRO A 227 -2.81 -23.79 -4.57
CA PRO A 227 -3.41 -23.74 -5.89
C PRO A 227 -3.57 -22.31 -6.39
N ARG A 228 -3.51 -22.13 -7.71
CA ARG A 228 -3.75 -20.82 -8.33
C ARG A 228 -5.21 -20.42 -8.17
N LYS A 229 -5.44 -19.16 -7.81
CA LYS A 229 -6.76 -18.54 -7.85
C LYS A 229 -7.12 -18.07 -9.28
N CYS A 230 -6.11 -17.76 -10.08
CA CYS A 230 -6.23 -17.32 -11.47
C CYS A 230 -6.39 -18.50 -12.42
N LYS A 231 -7.30 -18.40 -13.40
CA LYS A 231 -7.53 -19.45 -14.41
C LYS A 231 -6.38 -19.54 -15.41
N ASN A 232 -5.87 -18.41 -15.89
CA ASN A 232 -4.77 -18.29 -16.83
C ASN A 232 -4.00 -16.98 -16.63
N TYR A 233 -2.88 -16.81 -17.33
CA TYR A 233 -2.00 -15.65 -17.26
C TYR A 233 -2.68 -14.32 -17.63
N ASP A 234 -3.62 -14.34 -18.57
CA ASP A 234 -4.25 -13.16 -19.16
C ASP A 234 -5.58 -12.79 -18.50
N CYS A 235 -6.06 -13.56 -17.53
CA CYS A 235 -7.29 -13.20 -16.83
C CYS A 235 -7.12 -11.92 -16.01
N LYS A 236 -8.18 -11.15 -15.84
CA LYS A 236 -8.19 -9.85 -15.14
C LYS A 236 -7.52 -9.92 -13.76
N MET A 237 -7.72 -11.01 -13.02
CA MET A 237 -7.08 -11.21 -11.72
C MET A 237 -5.57 -11.37 -11.85
N ALA A 238 -5.08 -12.14 -12.83
CA ALA A 238 -3.66 -12.32 -13.08
C ALA A 238 -3.01 -11.03 -13.56
N GLN A 239 -3.67 -10.28 -14.45
CA GLN A 239 -3.18 -8.99 -14.93
C GLN A 239 -2.92 -7.97 -13.81
N ASN A 240 -3.69 -8.02 -12.73
CA ASN A 240 -3.53 -7.15 -11.56
C ASN A 240 -2.68 -7.79 -10.44
N CYS A 241 -2.14 -8.99 -10.65
CA CYS A 241 -1.39 -9.70 -9.61
C CYS A 241 0.09 -9.32 -9.62
N PHE A 242 0.59 -8.84 -8.49
CA PHE A 242 2.01 -8.47 -8.31
C PHE A 242 2.98 -9.66 -8.39
N MET A 243 2.47 -10.91 -8.36
CA MET A 243 3.26 -12.15 -8.50
C MET A 243 2.91 -12.93 -9.75
N ARG A 244 2.32 -12.28 -10.78
CA ARG A 244 1.85 -12.96 -11.98
C ARG A 244 2.94 -13.81 -12.63
N ASP A 245 4.09 -13.23 -12.92
CA ASP A 245 5.16 -13.90 -13.66
C ASP A 245 5.74 -15.08 -12.86
N ALA A 246 6.06 -14.86 -11.58
CA ALA A 246 6.52 -15.93 -10.70
C ALA A 246 5.48 -17.04 -10.56
N CYS A 247 4.18 -16.69 -10.49
CA CYS A 247 3.10 -17.64 -10.37
C CYS A 247 2.95 -18.54 -11.60
N PHE A 248 3.28 -18.03 -12.79
CA PHE A 248 3.21 -18.76 -14.07
C PHE A 248 4.57 -19.24 -14.57
N GLY A 249 5.65 -19.07 -13.81
CA GLY A 249 6.98 -19.58 -14.13
C GLY A 249 7.75 -18.74 -15.16
N ILE A 250 7.39 -17.45 -15.32
CA ILE A 250 8.02 -16.57 -16.29
C ILE A 250 9.14 -15.76 -15.63
N GLY A 251 10.39 -16.05 -15.97
CA GLY A 251 11.55 -15.14 -15.95
C GLY A 251 11.97 -14.46 -14.66
N GLN A 252 11.61 -14.93 -13.46
CA GLN A 252 11.98 -14.26 -12.22
C GLN A 252 13.09 -14.97 -11.44
N GLY A 253 14.14 -14.23 -11.09
CA GLY A 253 15.16 -14.71 -10.17
C GLY A 253 14.58 -14.98 -8.77
N ARG A 254 14.94 -16.11 -8.18
CA ARG A 254 14.57 -16.46 -6.80
C ARG A 254 15.36 -15.59 -5.82
N ARG A 255 14.69 -15.02 -4.80
CA ARG A 255 15.35 -14.34 -3.69
C ARG A 255 16.33 -15.30 -3.01
N LYS A 256 17.51 -14.83 -2.67
CA LYS A 256 18.41 -15.56 -1.76
C LYS A 256 17.84 -15.45 -0.34
N LEU A 257 17.44 -16.59 0.22
CA LEU A 257 17.06 -16.65 1.63
C LEU A 257 18.28 -16.33 2.52
N SER A 258 18.07 -15.61 3.61
CA SER A 258 19.07 -15.42 4.64
C SER A 258 19.47 -16.76 5.28
N LYS A 259 20.62 -16.81 5.98
CA LYS A 259 21.06 -18.03 6.68
C LYS A 259 20.02 -18.50 7.70
N ASP A 260 19.34 -17.58 8.37
CA ASP A 260 18.36 -17.88 9.42
C ASP A 260 17.05 -18.39 8.83
N GLU A 261 16.60 -17.82 7.70
CA GLU A 261 15.44 -18.29 6.96
C GLU A 261 15.62 -19.71 6.40
N ARG A 262 16.87 -20.12 6.11
CA ARG A 262 17.18 -21.48 5.60
C ARG A 262 17.15 -22.55 6.69
N LYS A 263 17.38 -22.17 7.96
CA LYS A 263 17.46 -23.14 9.06
C LYS A 263 16.10 -23.60 9.56
N GLY A 264 15.00 -22.96 9.19
CA GLY A 264 13.67 -23.24 9.73
C GLY A 264 13.58 -22.98 11.25
N PRO A 265 12.41 -22.74 11.82
CA PRO A 265 12.27 -22.68 13.27
C PRO A 265 12.46 -24.09 13.84
N GLY A 266 13.60 -24.36 14.47
CA GLY A 266 13.75 -25.60 15.23
C GLY A 266 15.08 -26.36 15.14
N LYS A 267 16.18 -25.72 14.80
CA LYS A 267 17.53 -26.26 15.00
C LYS A 267 18.40 -25.17 15.63
N SER A 268 18.14 -24.86 16.88
CA SER A 268 19.11 -24.28 17.82
C SER A 268 19.55 -25.35 18.76
#